data_244766e37704617a84d29a25958bfb17
#
_entry.id   244766e37704617a84d29a25958bfb17
#
_cell.length_a   1.000
_cell.length_b   1.000
_cell.length_c   1.000
_cell.angle_alpha   90.00
_cell.angle_beta   90.00
_cell.angle_gamma   90.00
#
_symmetry.space_group_name_H-M   'P 1'
#
loop_
_entity.id
_entity.type
_entity.pdbx_description
1 polymer ?
#
loop_
_entity_poly.entity_id
_entity_poly.type
_entity_poly.pdbx_seq_one_letter_code
_entity_poly.pdbx_strand_id
1 'polypeptide(L)'
;MVQTRPRFYSFDEYLAYDDGTEHFYELFNGELIEVPPESGYNTSVAFFLSIQLAALVGHLRVRLHGLELEVRGEPKNRYPDLTVIQPEHIQLLAKRNTIRLTMPPPALVMEVVSPGELQWERDYVAKRAQYEDLGIPEYWIINPQDQTVLVLAQQGQGFAPVGTFAGEQPIASAQFAGLTLTAAQLFAAGLPE
;
A
#
# COMPACT_ATOMS: atom_id res chain seq x y z
N MET A 1 -3.67 23.01 -30.48
CA MET A 1 -2.44 22.20 -30.40
C MET A 1 -2.79 20.94 -29.63
N VAL A 2 -2.65 19.77 -30.24
CA VAL A 2 -2.82 18.48 -29.53
C VAL A 2 -1.57 18.33 -28.69
N GLN A 3 -1.69 18.43 -27.37
CA GLN A 3 -0.61 18.16 -26.44
C GLN A 3 -0.41 16.64 -26.46
N THR A 4 0.61 16.15 -27.13
CA THR A 4 1.00 14.73 -27.08
C THR A 4 1.45 14.44 -25.66
N ARG A 5 0.71 13.57 -24.95
CA ARG A 5 1.13 13.10 -23.63
C ARG A 5 2.49 12.40 -23.76
N PRO A 6 3.43 12.62 -22.82
CA PRO A 6 4.71 11.93 -22.86
C PRO A 6 4.48 10.43 -22.73
N ARG A 7 5.33 9.64 -23.40
CA ARG A 7 5.32 8.19 -23.31
C ARG A 7 6.67 7.71 -22.81
N PHE A 8 6.67 6.86 -21.82
CA PHE A 8 7.87 6.36 -21.16
C PHE A 8 8.12 4.91 -21.55
N TYR A 9 9.38 4.59 -21.85
CA TYR A 9 9.81 3.23 -22.22
C TYR A 9 10.43 2.48 -21.04
N SER A 10 10.75 3.19 -19.96
CA SER A 10 11.30 2.62 -18.73
C SER A 10 10.79 3.34 -17.50
N PHE A 11 10.89 2.67 -16.36
CA PHE A 11 10.57 3.29 -15.06
C PHE A 11 11.60 4.38 -14.70
N ASP A 12 12.86 4.26 -15.14
CA ASP A 12 13.89 5.28 -14.94
C ASP A 12 13.59 6.58 -15.71
N GLU A 13 13.07 6.48 -16.92
CA GLU A 13 12.59 7.66 -17.68
C GLU A 13 11.44 8.36 -16.96
N TYR A 14 10.49 7.58 -16.44
CA TYR A 14 9.39 8.11 -15.62
C TYR A 14 9.90 8.80 -14.37
N LEU A 15 10.85 8.20 -13.63
CA LEU A 15 11.41 8.79 -12.41
C LEU A 15 12.19 10.10 -12.67
N ALA A 16 12.71 10.27 -13.87
CA ALA A 16 13.41 11.49 -14.29
C ALA A 16 12.47 12.60 -14.79
N TYR A 17 11.20 12.25 -15.01
CA TYR A 17 10.20 13.20 -15.51
C TYR A 17 9.66 14.07 -14.38
N ASP A 18 9.54 15.36 -14.64
CA ASP A 18 8.93 16.35 -13.77
C ASP A 18 7.95 17.18 -14.62
N ASP A 19 6.67 17.11 -14.31
CA ASP A 19 5.64 17.90 -14.96
C ASP A 19 5.34 19.22 -14.23
N GLY A 20 6.09 19.50 -13.15
CA GLY A 20 5.91 20.67 -12.30
C GLY A 20 4.70 20.58 -11.38
N THR A 21 4.12 19.38 -11.20
CA THR A 21 2.99 19.13 -10.29
C THR A 21 3.42 18.20 -9.14
N GLU A 22 2.60 18.16 -8.08
CA GLU A 22 2.76 17.24 -6.95
C GLU A 22 1.80 16.04 -7.07
N HIS A 23 1.30 15.75 -8.29
CA HIS A 23 0.38 14.64 -8.51
C HIS A 23 1.12 13.30 -8.50
N PHE A 24 0.44 12.26 -8.03
CA PHE A 24 0.93 10.89 -8.12
C PHE A 24 0.42 10.23 -9.40
N TYR A 25 1.31 9.48 -10.06
CA TYR A 25 0.98 8.78 -11.30
C TYR A 25 1.39 7.32 -11.23
N GLU A 26 0.50 6.43 -11.66
CA GLU A 26 0.88 5.07 -12.02
C GLU A 26 1.31 5.03 -13.49
N LEU A 27 2.46 4.43 -13.76
CA LEU A 27 2.97 4.23 -15.13
C LEU A 27 2.36 2.95 -15.71
N PHE A 28 1.39 3.08 -16.61
CA PHE A 28 0.69 1.98 -17.26
C PHE A 28 0.91 1.99 -18.77
N ASN A 29 1.51 0.93 -19.31
CA ASN A 29 1.83 0.82 -20.76
C ASN A 29 2.57 2.05 -21.32
N GLY A 30 3.42 2.67 -20.52
CA GLY A 30 4.18 3.86 -20.90
C GLY A 30 3.40 5.18 -20.80
N GLU A 31 2.19 5.17 -20.27
CA GLU A 31 1.34 6.36 -20.06
C GLU A 31 1.17 6.65 -18.58
N LEU A 32 1.05 7.93 -18.22
CA LEU A 32 0.78 8.35 -16.84
C LEU A 32 -0.70 8.31 -16.57
N ILE A 33 -1.10 7.53 -15.59
CA ILE A 33 -2.46 7.48 -15.05
C ILE A 33 -2.44 8.16 -13.68
N GLU A 34 -3.12 9.28 -13.56
CA GLU A 34 -3.19 10.02 -12.29
C GLU A 34 -3.90 9.17 -11.23
N VAL A 35 -3.30 9.10 -10.04
CA VAL A 35 -3.88 8.42 -8.90
C VAL A 35 -4.91 9.36 -8.26
N PRO A 36 -6.19 8.95 -8.19
CA PRO A 36 -7.23 9.80 -7.60
C PRO A 36 -7.01 9.93 -6.08
N PRO A 37 -7.49 11.03 -5.47
CA PRO A 37 -7.45 11.16 -4.03
C PRO A 37 -8.30 10.10 -3.33
N GLU A 38 -7.81 9.62 -2.18
CA GLU A 38 -8.54 8.70 -1.32
C GLU A 38 -9.73 9.38 -0.60
N SER A 39 -10.69 8.54 -0.18
CA SER A 39 -11.80 9.01 0.66
C SER A 39 -11.30 9.43 2.05
N GLY A 40 -12.01 10.38 2.68
CA GLY A 40 -11.69 10.78 4.05
C GLY A 40 -11.77 9.61 5.04
N TYR A 41 -12.70 8.68 4.84
CA TYR A 41 -12.83 7.47 5.65
C TYR A 41 -11.60 6.57 5.54
N ASN A 42 -11.19 6.20 4.31
CA ASN A 42 -10.02 5.37 4.07
C ASN A 42 -8.75 6.01 4.65
N THR A 43 -8.60 7.32 4.45
CA THR A 43 -7.49 8.09 5.02
C THR A 43 -7.49 8.03 6.56
N SER A 44 -8.66 8.15 7.22
CA SER A 44 -8.76 8.06 8.68
C SER A 44 -8.38 6.67 9.20
N VAL A 45 -8.84 5.60 8.53
CA VAL A 45 -8.49 4.21 8.86
C VAL A 45 -6.98 3.99 8.72
N ALA A 46 -6.39 4.39 7.59
CA ALA A 46 -4.94 4.26 7.35
C ALA A 46 -4.13 5.07 8.37
N PHE A 47 -4.57 6.29 8.69
CA PHE A 47 -3.90 7.15 9.69
C PHE A 47 -3.94 6.54 11.08
N PHE A 48 -5.10 6.03 11.52
CA PHE A 48 -5.22 5.36 12.83
C PHE A 48 -4.27 4.16 12.92
N LEU A 49 -4.23 3.30 11.90
CA LEU A 49 -3.27 2.18 11.83
C LEU A 49 -1.83 2.65 11.88
N SER A 50 -1.51 3.76 11.22
CA SER A 50 -0.16 4.30 11.24
C SER A 50 0.31 4.66 12.64
N ILE A 51 -0.58 5.19 13.49
CA ILE A 51 -0.28 5.51 14.89
C ILE A 51 -0.01 4.22 15.68
N GLN A 52 -0.85 3.19 15.52
CA GLN A 52 -0.68 1.91 16.21
C GLN A 52 0.65 1.23 15.84
N LEU A 53 0.96 1.20 14.55
CA LEU A 53 2.21 0.60 14.05
C LEU A 53 3.44 1.44 14.42
N ALA A 54 3.34 2.78 14.37
CA ALA A 54 4.44 3.65 14.78
C ALA A 54 4.82 3.48 16.25
N ALA A 55 3.86 3.16 17.12
CA ALA A 55 4.14 2.83 18.52
C ALA A 55 4.95 1.53 18.67
N LEU A 56 4.82 0.59 17.73
CA LEU A 56 5.55 -0.69 17.75
C LEU A 56 6.93 -0.62 17.10
N VAL A 57 7.03 0.04 15.94
CA VAL A 57 8.23 -0.02 15.09
C VAL A 57 8.97 1.32 14.94
N GLY A 58 8.42 2.38 15.52
CA GLY A 58 8.93 3.76 15.36
C GLY A 58 8.36 4.45 14.10
N HIS A 59 8.08 5.75 14.24
CA HIS A 59 7.41 6.56 13.21
C HIS A 59 8.21 6.66 11.89
N LEU A 60 9.54 6.54 11.94
CA LEU A 60 10.39 6.59 10.74
C LEU A 60 10.18 5.38 9.81
N ARG A 61 9.59 4.31 10.31
CA ARG A 61 9.33 3.10 9.50
C ARG A 61 7.93 3.04 8.92
N VAL A 62 7.03 3.92 9.33
CA VAL A 62 5.66 3.94 8.82
C VAL A 62 5.52 5.01 7.75
N ARG A 63 4.95 4.64 6.61
CA ARG A 63 4.68 5.52 5.47
C ARG A 63 3.21 5.40 5.09
N LEU A 64 2.56 6.53 4.98
CA LEU A 64 1.22 6.64 4.42
C LEU A 64 1.28 6.79 2.89
N HIS A 65 0.12 6.97 2.28
CA HIS A 65 -0.01 7.29 0.85
C HIS A 65 1.00 8.36 0.43
N GLY A 66 1.74 8.09 -0.66
CA GLY A 66 2.88 8.92 -1.09
C GLY A 66 4.23 8.17 -1.07
N LEU A 67 4.29 6.96 -0.45
CA LEU A 67 5.35 6.02 -0.76
C LEU A 67 5.04 5.40 -2.12
N GLU A 68 5.99 5.50 -3.04
CA GLU A 68 5.94 4.83 -4.32
C GLU A 68 6.66 3.47 -4.25
N LEU A 69 6.01 2.43 -4.76
CA LEU A 69 6.55 1.09 -4.81
C LEU A 69 6.67 0.65 -6.25
N GLU A 70 7.90 0.51 -6.77
CA GLU A 70 8.14 -0.07 -8.09
C GLU A 70 7.75 -1.55 -8.07
N VAL A 71 6.96 -1.98 -9.05
CA VAL A 71 6.44 -3.35 -9.18
C VAL A 71 6.69 -3.90 -10.57
N ARG A 72 6.65 -5.24 -10.71
CA ARG A 72 6.69 -5.88 -12.02
C ARG A 72 5.29 -5.96 -12.63
N GLY A 73 5.23 -6.04 -13.96
CA GLY A 73 3.94 -6.05 -14.69
C GLY A 73 3.43 -4.65 -14.99
N GLU A 74 2.12 -4.46 -15.01
CA GLU A 74 1.45 -3.19 -15.26
C GLU A 74 0.38 -2.93 -14.19
N PRO A 75 0.31 -1.69 -13.70
CA PRO A 75 1.28 -0.59 -13.87
C PRO A 75 2.64 -0.94 -13.27
N LYS A 76 3.66 -0.09 -13.56
CA LYS A 76 5.05 -0.28 -13.09
C LYS A 76 5.25 0.15 -11.64
N ASN A 77 4.31 0.86 -11.05
CA ASN A 77 4.38 1.37 -9.67
C ASN A 77 3.01 1.39 -9.01
N ARG A 78 3.03 1.38 -7.68
CA ARG A 78 1.85 1.50 -6.82
C ARG A 78 2.11 2.50 -5.70
N TYR A 79 1.01 3.08 -5.20
CA TYR A 79 1.00 3.94 -4.02
C TYR A 79 0.11 3.30 -2.95
N PRO A 80 0.65 2.45 -2.07
CA PRO A 80 -0.13 1.83 -1.01
C PRO A 80 -0.66 2.85 0.00
N ASP A 81 -1.80 2.56 0.62
CA ASP A 81 -2.39 3.43 1.64
C ASP A 81 -1.53 3.50 2.90
N LEU A 82 -0.90 2.38 3.27
CA LEU A 82 0.05 2.32 4.35
C LEU A 82 1.13 1.26 4.09
N THR A 83 2.37 1.60 4.41
CA THR A 83 3.53 0.71 4.29
C THR A 83 4.38 0.78 5.54
N VAL A 84 4.83 -0.37 6.05
CA VAL A 84 5.91 -0.45 7.03
C VAL A 84 7.19 -0.85 6.32
N ILE A 85 8.14 0.07 6.27
CA ILE A 85 9.42 -0.12 5.60
C ILE A 85 10.44 -0.85 6.49
N GLN A 86 11.47 -1.45 5.88
CA GLN A 86 12.61 -2.00 6.61
C GLN A 86 13.50 -0.87 7.17
N PRO A 87 14.30 -1.12 8.22
CA PRO A 87 15.17 -0.09 8.80
C PRO A 87 16.13 0.56 7.79
N GLU A 88 16.68 -0.23 6.86
CA GLU A 88 17.58 0.24 5.82
C GLU A 88 16.95 1.23 4.83
N HIS A 89 15.63 1.12 4.62
CA HIS A 89 14.89 2.04 3.76
C HIS A 89 14.90 3.49 4.29
N ILE A 90 15.04 3.70 5.60
CA ILE A 90 15.02 5.05 6.18
C ILE A 90 16.05 5.96 5.51
N GLN A 91 17.26 5.43 5.27
CA GLN A 91 18.32 6.20 4.60
C GLN A 91 18.17 6.17 3.07
N LEU A 92 17.79 5.04 2.50
CA LEU A 92 17.64 4.88 1.06
C LEU A 92 16.56 5.80 0.48
N LEU A 93 15.49 6.04 1.23
CA LEU A 93 14.35 6.86 0.81
C LEU A 93 14.48 8.34 1.21
N ALA A 94 15.60 8.78 1.78
CA ALA A 94 15.76 10.14 2.28
C ALA A 94 15.61 11.23 1.21
N LYS A 95 15.91 10.93 -0.07
CA LYS A 95 15.81 11.89 -1.18
C LYS A 95 14.54 11.71 -2.01
N ARG A 96 14.08 10.48 -2.18
CA ARG A 96 12.88 10.13 -2.92
C ARG A 96 12.20 8.96 -2.24
N ASN A 97 10.91 9.08 -2.00
CA ASN A 97 10.12 8.09 -1.27
C ASN A 97 9.64 6.95 -2.21
N THR A 98 10.58 6.35 -2.96
CA THR A 98 10.34 5.27 -3.93
C THR A 98 11.17 4.04 -3.60
N ILE A 99 10.52 2.92 -3.27
CA ILE A 99 11.20 1.62 -3.14
C ILE A 99 11.34 1.04 -4.56
N ARG A 100 12.60 0.75 -4.95
CA ARG A 100 12.95 0.20 -6.26
C ARG A 100 13.00 -1.35 -6.20
N LEU A 101 12.82 -2.00 -7.36
CA LEU A 101 12.98 -3.46 -7.50
C LEU A 101 14.35 -3.99 -7.06
N THR A 102 15.36 -3.11 -7.00
CA THR A 102 16.73 -3.45 -6.54
C THR A 102 16.89 -3.35 -5.03
N MET A 103 15.88 -2.83 -4.31
CA MET A 103 15.87 -2.74 -2.85
C MET A 103 15.15 -3.95 -2.25
N PRO A 104 15.38 -4.28 -0.97
CA PRO A 104 14.53 -5.24 -0.27
C PRO A 104 13.05 -4.84 -0.30
N PRO A 105 12.10 -5.78 -0.25
CA PRO A 105 10.69 -5.43 -0.11
C PRO A 105 10.42 -4.77 1.25
N PRO A 106 9.36 -3.94 1.37
CA PRO A 106 8.91 -3.44 2.66
C PRO A 106 8.43 -4.59 3.56
N ALA A 107 8.35 -4.37 4.87
CA ALA A 107 7.93 -5.39 5.83
C ALA A 107 6.43 -5.71 5.72
N LEU A 108 5.62 -4.72 5.39
CA LEU A 108 4.16 -4.79 5.32
C LEU A 108 3.63 -3.76 4.34
N VAL A 109 2.62 -4.15 3.57
CA VAL A 109 1.79 -3.25 2.77
C VAL A 109 0.33 -3.44 3.16
N MET A 110 -0.43 -2.35 3.21
CA MET A 110 -1.86 -2.34 3.48
C MET A 110 -2.61 -1.50 2.45
N GLU A 111 -3.79 -1.97 2.08
CA GLU A 111 -4.74 -1.28 1.21
C GLU A 111 -6.11 -1.21 1.87
N VAL A 112 -6.72 -0.04 1.86
CA VAL A 112 -8.10 0.18 2.32
C VAL A 112 -8.99 0.24 1.09
N VAL A 113 -9.79 -0.80 0.90
CA VAL A 113 -10.57 -1.04 -0.33
C VAL A 113 -11.65 0.02 -0.50
N SER A 114 -11.63 0.74 -1.61
CA SER A 114 -12.71 1.63 -2.01
C SER A 114 -13.88 0.86 -2.62
N PRO A 115 -15.14 1.35 -2.52
CA PRO A 115 -16.30 0.65 -3.09
C PRO A 115 -16.21 0.46 -4.60
N GLY A 116 -16.66 -0.69 -5.09
CA GLY A 116 -16.79 -1.01 -6.51
C GLY A 116 -16.03 -2.26 -6.93
N GLU A 117 -16.51 -2.90 -8.00
CA GLU A 117 -15.94 -4.15 -8.51
C GLU A 117 -14.52 -3.97 -9.06
N LEU A 118 -14.26 -2.86 -9.76
CA LEU A 118 -12.93 -2.54 -10.29
C LEU A 118 -11.90 -2.33 -9.16
N GLN A 119 -12.29 -1.68 -8.06
CA GLN A 119 -11.45 -1.47 -6.90
C GLN A 119 -11.18 -2.79 -6.18
N TRP A 120 -12.19 -3.64 -6.08
CA TRP A 120 -12.03 -4.99 -5.53
C TRP A 120 -11.02 -5.81 -6.35
N GLU A 121 -11.19 -5.87 -7.68
CA GLU A 121 -10.26 -6.59 -8.56
C GLU A 121 -8.83 -6.02 -8.47
N ARG A 122 -8.71 -4.69 -8.40
CA ARG A 122 -7.41 -4.03 -8.22
C ARG A 122 -6.69 -4.49 -6.96
N ASP A 123 -7.38 -4.48 -5.81
CA ASP A 123 -6.73 -4.71 -4.51
C ASP A 123 -6.63 -6.21 -4.17
N TYR A 124 -7.63 -7.02 -4.49
CA TYR A 124 -7.64 -8.45 -4.18
C TYR A 124 -6.93 -9.32 -5.23
N VAL A 125 -6.76 -8.84 -6.46
CA VAL A 125 -6.15 -9.60 -7.55
C VAL A 125 -4.88 -8.95 -8.06
N ALA A 126 -4.97 -7.75 -8.66
CA ALA A 126 -3.83 -7.14 -9.36
C ALA A 126 -2.70 -6.72 -8.40
N LYS A 127 -3.00 -5.94 -7.36
CA LYS A 127 -1.99 -5.53 -6.35
C LYS A 127 -1.48 -6.72 -5.56
N ARG A 128 -2.38 -7.64 -5.17
CA ARG A 128 -2.00 -8.87 -4.49
C ARG A 128 -0.93 -9.64 -5.27
N ALA A 129 -1.15 -9.88 -6.57
CA ALA A 129 -0.19 -10.60 -7.41
C ALA A 129 1.16 -9.86 -7.52
N GLN A 130 1.14 -8.54 -7.64
CA GLN A 130 2.36 -7.72 -7.71
C GLN A 130 3.12 -7.72 -6.38
N TYR A 131 2.43 -7.63 -5.24
CA TYR A 131 3.05 -7.64 -3.91
C TYR A 131 3.58 -9.03 -3.53
N GLU A 132 2.89 -10.08 -3.97
CA GLU A 132 3.35 -11.47 -3.88
C GLU A 132 4.66 -11.69 -4.65
N ASP A 133 4.72 -11.22 -5.92
CA ASP A 133 5.91 -11.31 -6.78
C ASP A 133 7.12 -10.52 -6.23
N LEU A 134 6.86 -9.42 -5.50
CA LEU A 134 7.91 -8.69 -4.79
C LEU A 134 8.44 -9.41 -3.55
N GLY A 135 7.74 -10.43 -3.07
CA GLY A 135 8.08 -11.13 -1.84
C GLY A 135 7.83 -10.30 -0.58
N ILE A 136 6.79 -9.43 -0.59
CA ILE A 136 6.40 -8.67 0.60
C ILE A 136 5.99 -9.64 1.69
N PRO A 137 6.58 -9.59 2.92
CA PRO A 137 6.32 -10.57 3.96
C PRO A 137 4.86 -10.65 4.40
N GLU A 138 4.16 -9.50 4.42
CA GLU A 138 2.76 -9.45 4.84
C GLU A 138 1.97 -8.39 4.06
N TYR A 139 0.76 -8.75 3.63
CA TYR A 139 -0.16 -7.86 2.92
C TYR A 139 -1.54 -7.88 3.57
N TRP A 140 -2.09 -6.70 3.88
CA TRP A 140 -3.42 -6.55 4.47
C TRP A 140 -4.37 -5.91 3.47
N ILE A 141 -5.54 -6.51 3.34
CA ILE A 141 -6.68 -5.95 2.59
C ILE A 141 -7.76 -5.60 3.61
N ILE A 142 -7.97 -4.30 3.79
CA ILE A 142 -8.92 -3.75 4.75
C ILE A 142 -10.16 -3.35 3.97
N ASN A 143 -11.28 -4.05 4.20
CA ASN A 143 -12.52 -3.82 3.47
C ASN A 143 -13.58 -3.14 4.37
N PRO A 144 -13.80 -1.84 4.23
CA PRO A 144 -14.80 -1.12 5.02
C PRO A 144 -16.24 -1.53 4.70
N GLN A 145 -16.54 -2.00 3.49
CA GLN A 145 -17.89 -2.40 3.09
C GLN A 145 -18.34 -3.64 3.86
N ASP A 146 -17.45 -4.61 4.02
CA ASP A 146 -17.70 -5.86 4.73
C ASP A 146 -17.25 -5.83 6.19
N GLN A 147 -16.59 -4.74 6.60
CA GLN A 147 -15.94 -4.60 7.92
C GLN A 147 -15.00 -5.75 8.24
N THR A 148 -14.19 -6.16 7.27
CA THR A 148 -13.24 -7.26 7.39
C THR A 148 -11.80 -6.82 7.10
N VAL A 149 -10.85 -7.50 7.74
CA VAL A 149 -9.42 -7.36 7.50
C VAL A 149 -8.88 -8.72 7.10
N LEU A 150 -8.51 -8.88 5.83
CA LEU A 150 -7.82 -10.06 5.33
C LEU A 150 -6.31 -9.85 5.50
N VAL A 151 -5.67 -10.71 6.27
CA VAL A 151 -4.22 -10.74 6.47
C VAL A 151 -3.62 -11.90 5.68
N LEU A 152 -2.68 -11.58 4.81
CA LEU A 152 -1.94 -12.51 3.97
C LEU A 152 -0.46 -12.48 4.37
N ALA A 153 0.16 -13.64 4.53
CA ALA A 153 1.59 -13.78 4.80
C ALA A 153 2.29 -14.53 3.68
N GLN A 154 3.52 -14.13 3.35
CA GLN A 154 4.34 -14.79 2.35
C GLN A 154 4.70 -16.21 2.81
N GLN A 155 4.36 -17.22 2.00
CA GLN A 155 4.73 -18.63 2.21
C GLN A 155 5.30 -19.20 0.91
N GLY A 156 6.59 -19.48 0.91
CA GLY A 156 7.26 -19.91 -0.32
C GLY A 156 7.23 -18.81 -1.38
N GLN A 157 6.59 -19.09 -2.52
CA GLN A 157 6.48 -18.14 -3.63
C GLN A 157 5.12 -17.46 -3.73
N GLY A 158 4.28 -17.53 -2.68
CA GLY A 158 2.95 -16.97 -2.73
C GLY A 158 2.39 -16.52 -1.38
N PHE A 159 1.28 -15.79 -1.40
CA PHE A 159 0.54 -15.41 -0.20
C PHE A 159 -0.40 -16.52 0.28
N ALA A 160 -0.29 -16.87 1.57
CA ALA A 160 -1.28 -17.68 2.26
C ALA A 160 -2.07 -16.83 3.28
N PRO A 161 -3.39 -17.08 3.44
CA PRO A 161 -4.17 -16.34 4.42
C PRO A 161 -3.76 -16.72 5.85
N VAL A 162 -3.43 -15.71 6.66
CA VAL A 162 -3.32 -15.83 8.12
C VAL A 162 -4.73 -15.90 8.72
N GLY A 163 -5.63 -15.06 8.21
CA GLY A 163 -7.04 -15.04 8.60
C GLY A 163 -7.80 -13.86 8.00
N THR A 164 -9.13 -13.94 8.12
CA THR A 164 -10.04 -12.81 7.88
C THR A 164 -10.67 -12.45 9.21
N PHE A 165 -10.46 -11.22 9.66
CA PHE A 165 -10.85 -10.74 10.99
C PHE A 165 -12.03 -9.77 10.88
N ALA A 166 -13.00 -9.90 11.77
CA ALA A 166 -14.18 -9.04 11.84
C ALA A 166 -14.63 -8.82 13.29
N GLY A 167 -15.38 -7.75 13.55
CA GLY A 167 -15.90 -7.42 14.87
C GLY A 167 -14.79 -7.32 15.92
N GLU A 168 -15.02 -7.91 17.09
CA GLU A 168 -14.08 -7.88 18.24
C GLU A 168 -12.92 -8.89 18.11
N GLN A 169 -12.76 -9.54 16.97
CA GLN A 169 -11.63 -10.44 16.76
C GLN A 169 -10.32 -9.65 16.66
N PRO A 170 -9.30 -9.98 17.50
CA PRO A 170 -7.98 -9.38 17.35
C PRO A 170 -7.36 -9.73 15.99
N ILE A 171 -6.85 -8.72 15.31
CA ILE A 171 -6.17 -8.90 14.04
C ILE A 171 -4.80 -9.54 14.30
N ALA A 172 -4.58 -10.75 13.80
CA ALA A 172 -3.31 -11.43 13.92
C ALA A 172 -2.35 -11.00 12.82
N SER A 173 -1.15 -10.58 13.21
CA SER A 173 -0.03 -10.29 12.32
C SER A 173 1.15 -11.19 12.64
N ALA A 174 1.75 -11.78 11.61
CA ALA A 174 2.98 -12.56 11.77
C ALA A 174 4.20 -11.64 11.99
N GLN A 175 4.15 -10.42 11.46
CA GLN A 175 5.24 -9.44 11.55
C GLN A 175 5.18 -8.59 12.82
N PHE A 176 3.97 -8.34 13.35
CA PHE A 176 3.74 -7.39 14.44
C PHE A 176 2.91 -8.01 15.56
N ALA A 177 3.46 -9.06 16.21
CA ALA A 177 2.78 -9.80 17.29
C ALA A 177 2.36 -8.93 18.49
N GLY A 178 2.93 -7.73 18.64
CA GLY A 178 2.54 -6.75 19.67
C GLY A 178 1.30 -5.92 19.31
N LEU A 179 0.75 -6.05 18.10
CA LEU A 179 -0.47 -5.34 17.70
C LEU A 179 -1.68 -5.98 18.38
N THR A 180 -2.38 -5.21 19.21
CA THR A 180 -3.57 -5.66 19.98
C THR A 180 -4.82 -4.93 19.50
N LEU A 181 -5.04 -4.89 18.19
CA LEU A 181 -6.12 -4.17 17.56
C LEU A 181 -7.21 -5.13 17.09
N THR A 182 -8.49 -4.80 17.32
CA THR A 182 -9.63 -5.52 16.72
C THR A 182 -10.10 -4.86 15.43
N ALA A 183 -10.80 -5.63 14.59
CA ALA A 183 -11.40 -5.07 13.38
C ALA A 183 -12.44 -3.98 13.72
N ALA A 184 -13.24 -4.16 14.77
CA ALA A 184 -14.22 -3.16 15.23
C ALA A 184 -13.56 -1.83 15.61
N GLN A 185 -12.45 -1.87 16.36
CA GLN A 185 -11.69 -0.66 16.73
C GLN A 185 -11.13 0.04 15.49
N LEU A 186 -10.64 -0.72 14.52
CA LEU A 186 -10.11 -0.18 13.27
C LEU A 186 -11.19 0.57 12.49
N PHE A 187 -12.34 -0.05 12.26
CA PHE A 187 -13.41 0.56 11.47
C PHE A 187 -14.11 1.71 12.19
N ALA A 188 -14.18 1.66 13.52
CA ALA A 188 -14.70 2.79 14.32
C ALA A 188 -13.83 4.05 14.16
N ALA A 189 -12.52 3.90 13.96
CA ALA A 189 -11.61 5.04 13.78
C ALA A 189 -11.84 5.84 12.48
N GLY A 190 -12.56 5.31 11.51
CA GLY A 190 -12.98 6.01 10.29
C GLY A 190 -14.28 6.84 10.46
N LEU A 191 -14.98 6.67 11.56
CA LEU A 191 -16.27 7.34 11.82
C LEU A 191 -16.09 8.62 12.66
N PRO A 192 -16.93 9.65 12.47
CA PRO A 192 -16.96 10.80 13.36
C PRO A 192 -17.41 10.38 14.78
N GLU A 193 -16.87 11.05 15.79
CA GLU A 193 -17.27 10.90 17.19
C GLU A 193 -18.69 11.41 17.44
#